data_583f481810000a2b2c21696ab5822efa
#
_entry.id   583f481810000a2b2c21696ab5822efa
#
_cell.length_a   1.000
_cell.length_b   1.000
_cell.length_c   1.000
_cell.angle_alpha   90.00
_cell.angle_beta   90.00
_cell.angle_gamma   90.00
#
_symmetry.space_group_name_H-M   'P 1'
#
loop_
_entity.id
_entity.type
_entity.pdbx_description
1 polymer ?
#
loop_
_entity_poly.entity_id
_entity_poly.type
_entity_poly.pdbx_seq_one_letter_code
_entity_poly.pdbx_strand_id
1 'polypeptide(L)'
;DCTGPDAAGFPIAPLLFTVGDVMSGKVEHAIRFILPNDRMQRAPVPGGDGPVYVWPATHAGGPQAEDAAAPIYGSRWRLRADFDPAARGLDPENPVVKAVVYGLKHHGMLLADGGNIALTAENADDCGTSWDALWGDKGSRVLEGIQPSDFEIIDVGGTEHGYDCVRNPAR
;
A
#
# COMPACT_ATOMS: atom_id res chain seq x y z
N ASP A 1 13.50 8.59 -17.36
CA ASP A 1 14.21 7.84 -16.34
C ASP A 1 13.24 7.09 -15.49
N CYS A 2 13.26 5.77 -15.62
CA CYS A 2 12.32 4.85 -14.98
C CYS A 2 12.81 4.33 -13.64
N THR A 3 13.83 4.88 -13.07
CA THR A 3 14.27 4.57 -11.72
C THR A 3 13.38 5.26 -10.71
N GLY A 4 12.10 4.91 -10.76
CA GLY A 4 11.19 5.24 -9.68
C GLY A 4 11.63 4.54 -8.40
N PRO A 5 11.33 5.10 -7.26
CA PRO A 5 11.77 4.53 -5.99
C PRO A 5 11.11 3.20 -5.65
N ASP A 6 9.95 2.85 -6.22
CA ASP A 6 9.31 1.54 -6.05
C ASP A 6 8.84 0.92 -7.36
N ALA A 7 8.29 -0.30 -7.29
CA ALA A 7 7.92 -1.09 -8.45
C ALA A 7 6.67 -0.60 -9.19
N ALA A 8 5.94 0.36 -8.65
CA ALA A 8 4.82 1.05 -9.31
C ALA A 8 5.22 2.43 -9.84
N GLY A 9 6.43 2.91 -9.51
CA GLY A 9 6.89 4.25 -9.82
C GLY A 9 6.46 5.32 -8.83
N PHE A 10 6.02 4.92 -7.64
CA PHE A 10 5.65 5.86 -6.59
C PHE A 10 6.85 6.35 -5.80
N PRO A 11 6.86 7.61 -5.37
CA PRO A 11 7.85 8.08 -4.40
C PRO A 11 7.57 7.39 -3.04
N ILE A 12 8.59 6.75 -2.45
CA ILE A 12 8.44 5.97 -1.21
C ILE A 12 8.09 6.89 -0.04
N ALA A 13 8.92 7.91 0.23
CA ALA A 13 8.81 8.72 1.43
C ALA A 13 7.44 9.38 1.65
N PRO A 14 6.78 9.99 0.65
CA PRO A 14 5.46 10.61 0.84
C PRO A 14 4.32 9.64 1.11
N LEU A 15 4.54 8.33 0.94
CA LEU A 15 3.53 7.30 1.13
C LEU A 15 3.82 6.41 2.36
N LEU A 16 4.86 6.69 3.12
CA LEU A 16 5.09 6.09 4.43
C LEU A 16 4.23 6.82 5.46
N PHE A 17 3.59 6.10 6.37
CA PHE A 17 3.08 6.76 7.55
C PHE A 17 4.22 7.02 8.55
N THR A 18 4.15 8.14 9.22
CA THR A 18 5.26 8.69 10.00
C THR A 18 4.94 8.74 11.49
N VAL A 19 5.96 8.88 12.31
CA VAL A 19 5.80 9.20 13.74
C VAL A 19 5.00 10.49 13.91
N GLY A 20 5.23 11.49 13.05
CA GLY A 20 4.49 12.75 13.07
C GLY A 20 2.99 12.56 12.82
N ASP A 21 2.62 11.71 11.88
CA ASP A 21 1.21 11.36 11.63
C ASP A 21 0.57 10.71 12.86
N VAL A 22 1.26 9.74 13.45
CA VAL A 22 0.77 9.04 14.65
C VAL A 22 0.62 10.01 15.82
N MET A 23 1.57 10.89 16.05
CA MET A 23 1.52 11.91 17.10
C MET A 23 0.40 12.93 16.85
N SER A 24 0.07 13.23 15.60
CA SER A 24 -1.08 14.09 15.24
C SER A 24 -2.43 13.38 15.35
N GLY A 25 -2.43 12.05 15.48
CA GLY A 25 -3.61 11.19 15.56
C GLY A 25 -4.26 10.88 14.20
N LYS A 26 -3.64 11.22 13.09
CA LYS A 26 -4.18 10.99 11.74
C LYS A 26 -3.10 10.95 10.68
N VAL A 27 -3.24 10.03 9.71
CA VAL A 27 -2.48 10.04 8.47
C VAL A 27 -3.31 10.76 7.41
N GLU A 28 -2.83 11.90 6.90
CA GLU A 28 -3.56 12.75 5.94
C GLU A 28 -3.12 12.52 4.48
N HIS A 29 -2.66 11.32 4.16
CA HIS A 29 -2.28 10.91 2.81
C HIS A 29 -2.55 9.42 2.60
N ALA A 30 -2.49 8.96 1.35
CA ALA A 30 -2.55 7.55 1.04
C ALA A 30 -1.27 6.84 1.53
N ILE A 31 -1.44 5.61 2.04
CA ILE A 31 -0.31 4.79 2.53
C ILE A 31 0.08 3.80 1.44
N ARG A 32 1.37 3.59 1.20
CA ARG A 32 1.81 2.52 0.31
C ARG A 32 1.69 1.15 1.00
N PHE A 33 1.29 0.15 0.23
CA PHE A 33 1.35 -1.24 0.68
C PHE A 33 1.96 -2.13 -0.39
N ILE A 34 2.38 -3.30 0.03
CA ILE A 34 3.03 -4.29 -0.82
C ILE A 34 2.36 -5.65 -0.67
N LEU A 35 2.33 -6.41 -1.76
CA LEU A 35 1.82 -7.78 -1.79
C LEU A 35 2.87 -8.72 -2.38
N PRO A 36 2.82 -10.03 -2.08
CA PRO A 36 3.61 -11.02 -2.80
C PRO A 36 3.30 -10.98 -4.30
N ASN A 37 4.34 -11.13 -5.13
CA ASN A 37 4.21 -11.07 -6.58
C ASN A 37 3.23 -12.09 -7.15
N ASP A 38 3.11 -13.26 -6.53
CA ASP A 38 2.17 -14.32 -6.90
C ASP A 38 0.70 -13.99 -6.61
N ARG A 39 0.45 -12.89 -5.90
CA ARG A 39 -0.89 -12.35 -5.60
C ARG A 39 -1.25 -11.12 -6.43
N MET A 40 -0.39 -10.68 -7.33
CA MET A 40 -0.62 -9.54 -8.19
C MET A 40 -0.75 -9.97 -9.64
N GLN A 41 -1.74 -9.41 -10.33
CA GLN A 41 -2.08 -9.79 -11.70
C GLN A 41 -0.91 -9.52 -12.65
N ARG A 42 -0.47 -10.60 -13.31
CA ARG A 42 0.55 -10.57 -14.36
C ARG A 42 -0.06 -10.35 -15.74
N ALA A 43 -1.20 -11.03 -15.97
CA ALA A 43 -1.70 -11.16 -17.31
C ALA A 43 -2.06 -9.82 -17.92
N PRO A 44 -1.67 -9.57 -19.15
CA PRO A 44 -2.25 -8.49 -19.91
C PRO A 44 -3.73 -8.79 -20.14
N VAL A 45 -4.51 -7.76 -20.22
CA VAL A 45 -5.80 -7.85 -20.91
C VAL A 45 -5.52 -8.38 -22.32
N PRO A 46 -6.38 -9.25 -22.91
CA PRO A 46 -6.15 -9.79 -24.24
C PRO A 46 -5.71 -8.72 -25.24
N GLY A 47 -4.52 -8.89 -25.82
CA GLY A 47 -3.94 -7.98 -26.81
C GLY A 47 -2.92 -6.95 -26.30
N GLY A 48 -2.57 -6.96 -24.99
CA GLY A 48 -1.51 -6.11 -24.44
C GLY A 48 -0.21 -6.88 -24.19
N ASP A 49 0.93 -6.22 -24.38
CA ASP A 49 2.25 -6.73 -24.06
C ASP A 49 2.72 -6.16 -22.71
N GLY A 50 3.06 -7.05 -21.78
CA GLY A 50 3.66 -6.70 -20.49
C GLY A 50 2.68 -6.59 -19.33
N PRO A 51 3.20 -6.31 -18.13
CA PRO A 51 2.43 -6.25 -16.90
C PRO A 51 1.45 -5.07 -16.90
N VAL A 52 0.30 -5.28 -16.24
CA VAL A 52 -0.75 -4.26 -16.13
C VAL A 52 -0.56 -3.40 -14.89
N TYR A 53 -0.93 -2.14 -15.01
CA TYR A 53 -0.98 -1.20 -13.90
C TYR A 53 -2.14 -0.22 -14.10
N VAL A 54 -2.49 0.51 -13.06
CA VAL A 54 -3.51 1.56 -13.11
C VAL A 54 -2.92 2.86 -12.59
N TRP A 55 -3.32 3.96 -13.22
CA TRP A 55 -2.91 5.29 -12.76
C TRP A 55 -3.27 5.49 -11.26
N PRO A 56 -2.41 6.10 -10.43
CA PRO A 56 -1.24 6.89 -10.78
C PRO A 56 0.10 6.12 -10.90
N ALA A 57 0.09 4.79 -10.90
CA ALA A 57 1.31 4.04 -11.22
C ALA A 57 1.78 4.36 -12.64
N THR A 58 3.08 4.27 -12.85
CA THR A 58 3.73 4.53 -14.16
C THR A 58 4.27 3.26 -14.81
N HIS A 59 4.35 2.18 -14.04
CA HIS A 59 4.77 0.86 -14.47
C HIS A 59 4.38 -0.20 -13.44
N ALA A 60 4.63 -1.45 -13.73
CA ALA A 60 4.48 -2.57 -12.81
C ALA A 60 5.79 -3.35 -12.71
N GLY A 61 6.10 -3.81 -11.51
CA GLY A 61 7.29 -4.64 -11.24
C GLY A 61 7.17 -6.05 -11.80
N GLY A 62 7.21 -7.06 -10.95
CA GLY A 62 7.21 -8.47 -11.34
C GLY A 62 5.96 -9.25 -10.90
N PRO A 63 4.72 -8.83 -11.24
CA PRO A 63 3.52 -9.55 -10.86
C PRO A 63 3.48 -10.91 -11.53
N GLN A 64 2.91 -11.93 -10.88
CA GLN A 64 2.97 -13.33 -11.32
C GLN A 64 1.62 -14.05 -11.30
N ALA A 65 0.56 -13.47 -10.73
CA ALA A 65 -0.75 -14.11 -10.68
C ALA A 65 -1.40 -14.16 -12.06
N GLU A 66 -1.87 -15.34 -12.44
CA GLU A 66 -2.64 -15.58 -13.68
C GLU A 66 -4.13 -15.22 -13.52
N ASP A 67 -4.57 -14.94 -12.29
CA ASP A 67 -5.96 -14.60 -11.97
C ASP A 67 -6.26 -13.15 -12.39
N ALA A 68 -7.22 -13.00 -13.30
CA ALA A 68 -7.68 -11.69 -13.76
C ALA A 68 -8.39 -10.85 -12.66
N ALA A 69 -8.79 -11.48 -11.56
CA ALA A 69 -9.35 -10.79 -10.39
C ALA A 69 -8.27 -10.38 -9.36
N ALA A 70 -7.01 -10.79 -9.58
CA ALA A 70 -5.93 -10.37 -8.70
C ALA A 70 -5.68 -8.85 -8.79
N PRO A 71 -5.27 -8.21 -7.69
CA PRO A 71 -4.99 -6.79 -7.69
C PRO A 71 -3.85 -6.44 -8.65
N ILE A 72 -3.92 -5.25 -9.23
CA ILE A 72 -2.90 -4.71 -10.13
C ILE A 72 -2.13 -3.56 -9.47
N TYR A 73 -0.89 -3.33 -9.91
CA TYR A 73 -0.08 -2.20 -9.45
C TYR A 73 -0.80 -0.87 -9.63
N GLY A 74 -0.70 0.00 -8.64
CA GLY A 74 -1.40 1.29 -8.62
C GLY A 74 -2.83 1.24 -8.09
N SER A 75 -3.42 0.03 -7.93
CA SER A 75 -4.79 -0.07 -7.39
C SER A 75 -4.88 0.58 -6.02
N ARG A 76 -5.95 1.36 -5.83
CA ARG A 76 -6.23 2.06 -4.58
C ARG A 76 -7.26 1.30 -3.78
N TRP A 77 -6.93 1.02 -2.54
CA TRP A 77 -7.77 0.31 -1.59
C TRP A 77 -8.15 1.24 -0.46
N ARG A 78 -9.39 1.26 -0.08
CA ARG A 78 -9.91 2.07 1.02
C ARG A 78 -10.56 1.18 2.05
N LEU A 79 -10.25 1.41 3.32
CA LEU A 79 -10.93 0.76 4.42
C LEU A 79 -12.41 1.19 4.43
N ARG A 80 -13.31 0.23 4.56
CA ARG A 80 -14.76 0.49 4.53
C ARG A 80 -15.16 1.46 5.63
N ALA A 81 -16.15 2.30 5.35
CA ALA A 81 -16.60 3.32 6.30
C ALA A 81 -17.11 2.73 7.63
N ASP A 82 -17.74 1.55 7.55
CA ASP A 82 -18.29 0.81 8.69
C ASP A 82 -17.27 -0.05 9.44
N PHE A 83 -15.98 -0.02 9.07
CA PHE A 83 -14.94 -0.76 9.77
C PHE A 83 -14.84 -0.32 11.22
N ASP A 84 -14.93 -1.30 12.12
CA ASP A 84 -14.76 -1.12 13.57
C ASP A 84 -13.46 -1.81 14.02
N PRO A 85 -12.46 -1.05 14.49
CA PRO A 85 -11.21 -1.61 15.00
C PRO A 85 -11.42 -2.60 16.14
N ALA A 86 -12.33 -2.28 17.07
CA ALA A 86 -12.58 -3.12 18.25
C ALA A 86 -13.16 -4.48 17.86
N ALA A 87 -14.03 -4.54 16.84
CA ALA A 87 -14.56 -5.79 16.30
C ALA A 87 -13.50 -6.69 15.66
N ARG A 88 -12.35 -6.13 15.32
CA ARG A 88 -11.17 -6.84 14.79
C ARG A 88 -10.09 -7.10 15.85
N GLY A 89 -10.39 -6.86 17.12
CA GLY A 89 -9.44 -7.07 18.22
C GLY A 89 -8.27 -6.06 18.23
N LEU A 90 -8.44 -4.93 17.57
CA LEU A 90 -7.53 -3.80 17.64
C LEU A 90 -7.95 -2.88 18.78
N ASP A 91 -6.98 -2.30 19.46
CA ASP A 91 -7.23 -1.27 20.46
C ASP A 91 -7.47 0.09 19.79
N PRO A 92 -8.69 0.65 19.80
CA PRO A 92 -8.99 1.92 19.16
C PRO A 92 -8.31 3.12 19.84
N GLU A 93 -7.82 2.96 21.07
CA GLU A 93 -7.08 4.00 21.79
C GLU A 93 -5.57 3.95 21.49
N ASN A 94 -5.07 2.88 20.88
CA ASN A 94 -3.68 2.84 20.44
C ASN A 94 -3.44 3.92 19.38
N PRO A 95 -2.42 4.79 19.55
CA PRO A 95 -2.20 5.93 18.65
C PRO A 95 -1.93 5.53 17.20
N VAL A 96 -1.26 4.40 16.97
CA VAL A 96 -0.99 3.90 15.61
C VAL A 96 -2.26 3.39 14.96
N VAL A 97 -3.07 2.60 15.68
CA VAL A 97 -4.37 2.12 15.18
C VAL A 97 -5.24 3.31 14.79
N LYS A 98 -5.37 4.29 15.67
CA LYS A 98 -6.18 5.50 15.44
C LYS A 98 -5.74 6.26 14.19
N ALA A 99 -4.46 6.58 14.08
CA ALA A 99 -3.92 7.37 12.98
C ALA A 99 -3.99 6.62 11.65
N VAL A 100 -3.58 5.34 11.63
CA VAL A 100 -3.56 4.54 10.40
C VAL A 100 -4.98 4.20 9.92
N VAL A 101 -5.90 3.82 10.81
CA VAL A 101 -7.31 3.58 10.44
C VAL A 101 -7.94 4.83 9.87
N TYR A 102 -7.65 6.02 10.44
CA TYR A 102 -8.08 7.28 9.84
C TYR A 102 -7.57 7.41 8.39
N GLY A 103 -6.27 7.26 8.18
CA GLY A 103 -5.67 7.36 6.85
C GLY A 103 -6.26 6.36 5.85
N LEU A 104 -6.40 5.11 6.25
CA LEU A 104 -6.97 4.05 5.41
C LEU A 104 -8.45 4.30 5.04
N LYS A 105 -9.24 4.91 5.93
CA LYS A 105 -10.64 5.27 5.65
C LYS A 105 -10.78 6.49 4.75
N HIS A 106 -9.94 7.50 4.91
CA HIS A 106 -10.07 8.78 4.22
C HIS A 106 -9.24 8.87 2.94
N HIS A 107 -8.05 8.33 2.96
CA HIS A 107 -7.09 8.41 1.85
C HIS A 107 -6.80 7.06 1.20
N GLY A 108 -7.00 5.96 1.95
CA GLY A 108 -6.75 4.60 1.47
C GLY A 108 -5.27 4.25 1.41
N MET A 109 -4.98 3.18 0.66
CA MET A 109 -3.62 2.72 0.39
C MET A 109 -3.44 2.41 -1.09
N LEU A 110 -2.21 2.47 -1.58
CA LEU A 110 -1.84 2.23 -2.97
C LEU A 110 -0.95 0.99 -3.07
N LEU A 111 -1.28 0.07 -3.99
CA LEU A 111 -0.44 -1.09 -4.27
C LEU A 111 0.82 -0.65 -5.03
N ALA A 112 1.93 -0.64 -4.33
CA ALA A 112 3.15 0.06 -4.71
C ALA A 112 4.32 -0.85 -5.07
N ASP A 113 4.39 -2.04 -4.46
CA ASP A 113 5.58 -2.89 -4.61
C ASP A 113 5.28 -4.37 -4.36
N GLY A 114 6.24 -5.23 -4.70
CA GLY A 114 6.24 -6.65 -4.39
C GLY A 114 6.98 -6.97 -3.09
N GLY A 115 6.42 -7.88 -2.27
CA GLY A 115 7.06 -8.31 -1.01
C GLY A 115 6.09 -8.99 -0.06
N ASN A 116 6.58 -9.31 1.14
CA ASN A 116 5.80 -10.03 2.15
C ASN A 116 5.21 -9.12 3.25
N ILE A 117 5.50 -7.84 3.20
CA ILE A 117 5.07 -6.85 4.21
C ILE A 117 3.92 -6.04 3.63
N ALA A 118 2.83 -5.92 4.35
CA ALA A 118 1.63 -5.25 3.85
C ALA A 118 1.73 -3.71 3.89
N LEU A 119 2.12 -3.12 5.03
CA LEU A 119 2.25 -1.66 5.19
C LEU A 119 3.68 -1.28 5.55
N THR A 120 4.07 -0.05 5.21
CA THR A 120 5.41 0.47 5.52
C THR A 120 5.32 1.82 6.22
N ALA A 121 6.17 1.98 7.26
CA ALA A 121 6.33 3.20 8.02
C ALA A 121 7.72 3.80 7.79
N GLU A 122 7.91 5.04 8.19
CA GLU A 122 9.25 5.64 8.21
C GLU A 122 10.15 4.97 9.26
N ASN A 123 11.47 5.14 9.11
CA ASN A 123 12.41 4.87 10.18
C ASN A 123 12.38 6.03 11.19
N ALA A 124 12.27 5.72 12.48
CA ALA A 124 12.11 6.71 13.54
C ALA A 124 13.41 7.07 14.27
N ASP A 125 14.58 6.64 13.79
CA ASP A 125 15.85 6.81 14.50
C ASP A 125 16.16 8.27 14.86
N ASP A 126 15.70 9.22 14.04
CA ASP A 126 15.95 10.65 14.23
C ASP A 126 14.72 11.44 14.74
N CYS A 127 13.60 10.77 15.07
CA CYS A 127 12.34 11.46 15.37
C CYS A 127 12.12 11.80 16.85
N GLY A 128 13.09 11.53 17.74
CA GLY A 128 12.97 11.80 19.16
C GLY A 128 11.97 10.92 19.93
N THR A 129 11.28 10.03 19.25
CA THR A 129 10.35 9.04 19.79
C THR A 129 10.55 7.73 19.05
N SER A 130 10.58 6.61 19.76
CA SER A 130 10.71 5.29 19.13
C SER A 130 9.34 4.71 18.76
N TRP A 131 9.31 3.93 17.71
CA TRP A 131 8.14 3.14 17.36
C TRP A 131 7.68 2.22 18.49
N ASP A 132 8.60 1.67 19.30
CA ASP A 132 8.27 0.81 20.44
C ASP A 132 7.37 1.50 21.44
N ALA A 133 7.56 2.81 21.66
CA ALA A 133 6.69 3.59 22.56
C ALA A 133 5.27 3.80 21.99
N LEU A 134 5.10 3.75 20.67
CA LEU A 134 3.83 4.00 19.99
C LEU A 134 3.05 2.70 19.69
N TRP A 135 3.75 1.60 19.38
CA TRP A 135 3.11 0.33 19.07
C TRP A 135 2.40 -0.31 20.27
N GLY A 136 2.92 -0.11 21.48
CA GLY A 136 2.50 -0.82 22.66
C GLY A 136 2.93 -2.31 22.64
N ASP A 137 2.27 -3.14 23.43
CA ASP A 137 2.65 -4.54 23.66
C ASP A 137 2.62 -5.42 22.41
N LYS A 138 1.84 -5.07 21.40
CA LYS A 138 1.75 -5.85 20.15
C LYS A 138 2.89 -5.53 19.17
N GLY A 139 3.67 -4.49 19.41
CA GLY A 139 4.72 -4.05 18.50
C GLY A 139 4.17 -3.75 17.09
N SER A 140 4.97 -3.98 16.06
CA SER A 140 4.58 -3.79 14.66
C SER A 140 3.36 -4.60 14.19
N ARG A 141 2.86 -5.53 15.01
CA ARG A 141 1.65 -6.33 14.73
C ARG A 141 0.35 -5.68 15.20
N VAL A 142 0.40 -4.45 15.68
CA VAL A 142 -0.76 -3.73 16.22
C VAL A 142 -1.93 -3.63 15.22
N LEU A 143 -1.66 -3.74 13.92
CA LEU A 143 -2.65 -3.70 12.83
C LEU A 143 -3.04 -5.09 12.28
N GLU A 144 -2.54 -6.18 12.84
CA GLU A 144 -2.70 -7.55 12.29
C GLU A 144 -4.15 -8.03 12.19
N GLY A 145 -5.08 -7.41 12.91
CA GLY A 145 -6.51 -7.72 12.85
C GLY A 145 -7.23 -7.26 11.57
N ILE A 146 -6.64 -6.36 10.80
CA ILE A 146 -7.24 -5.86 9.56
C ILE A 146 -7.13 -6.93 8.47
N GLN A 147 -8.26 -7.22 7.80
CA GLN A 147 -8.37 -8.26 6.78
C GLN A 147 -8.61 -7.66 5.39
N PRO A 148 -8.24 -8.35 4.30
CA PRO A 148 -8.55 -7.89 2.94
C PRO A 148 -10.03 -7.59 2.70
N SER A 149 -10.93 -8.35 3.34
CA SER A 149 -12.39 -8.15 3.27
C SER A 149 -12.89 -6.85 3.91
N ASP A 150 -12.05 -6.17 4.69
CA ASP A 150 -12.38 -4.88 5.29
C ASP A 150 -12.19 -3.71 4.32
N PHE A 151 -11.60 -3.98 3.16
CA PHE A 151 -11.34 -2.98 2.14
C PHE A 151 -12.33 -3.03 0.98
N GLU A 152 -12.45 -1.92 0.31
CA GLU A 152 -13.04 -1.77 -1.02
C GLU A 152 -11.97 -1.24 -1.98
N ILE A 153 -11.97 -1.73 -3.22
CA ILE A 153 -11.10 -1.22 -4.27
C ILE A 153 -11.77 -0.02 -4.90
N ILE A 154 -11.07 1.10 -4.95
CA ILE A 154 -11.56 2.32 -5.60
C ILE A 154 -11.23 2.23 -7.09
N ASP A 155 -12.25 2.31 -7.92
CA ASP A 155 -12.05 2.44 -9.37
C ASP A 155 -11.48 3.85 -9.66
N VAL A 156 -10.25 3.88 -10.15
CA VAL A 156 -9.54 5.12 -10.48
C VAL A 156 -9.44 5.33 -12.00
N GLY A 157 -10.13 4.50 -12.78
CA GLY A 157 -10.13 4.56 -14.25
C GLY A 157 -9.40 3.40 -14.91
N GLY A 158 -9.21 3.50 -16.23
CA GLY A 158 -8.74 2.42 -17.08
C GLY A 158 -7.38 1.85 -16.72
N THR A 159 -7.20 0.59 -17.09
CA THR A 159 -5.94 -0.13 -16.96
C THR A 159 -4.96 0.35 -18.03
N GLU A 160 -3.76 0.71 -17.62
CA GLU A 160 -2.66 1.03 -18.53
C GLU A 160 -1.82 -0.21 -18.82
N HIS A 161 -1.21 -0.27 -19.98
CA HIS A 161 -0.39 -1.39 -20.42
C HIS A 161 1.09 -1.07 -20.47
N GLY A 162 1.80 -1.98 -20.01
CA GLY A 162 3.15 -2.40 -20.04
C GLY A 162 4.23 -1.51 -20.56
N TYR A 163 4.73 -0.62 -19.78
CA TYR A 163 6.09 -0.16 -19.94
C TYR A 163 6.96 -0.73 -18.81
N ASP A 164 7.83 -1.68 -19.13
CA ASP A 164 8.86 -2.16 -18.23
C ASP A 164 10.10 -1.27 -18.36
N CYS A 165 10.16 -0.26 -17.56
CA CYS A 165 11.25 0.69 -17.57
C CYS A 165 12.60 0.12 -17.19
N VAL A 166 12.63 -0.93 -16.40
CA VAL A 166 13.87 -1.47 -15.83
C VAL A 166 14.60 -2.36 -16.81
N ARG A 167 13.89 -2.87 -17.82
CA ARG A 167 14.38 -3.93 -18.69
C ARG A 167 14.55 -3.54 -20.15
N ASN A 168 14.37 -2.27 -20.49
CA ASN A 168 14.60 -1.84 -21.87
C ASN A 168 16.08 -1.49 -22.08
N PRO A 169 16.90 -2.41 -22.65
CA PRO A 169 18.31 -2.17 -22.88
C PRO A 169 18.61 -1.19 -24.01
N ALA A 170 17.58 -0.63 -24.64
CA ALA A 170 17.72 0.27 -25.79
C ALA A 170 17.63 1.76 -25.44
N ARG A 171 17.74 2.11 -24.14
CA ARG A 171 17.82 3.50 -23.70
C ARG A 171 19.04 3.80 -22.90
#